data_be6a8511a3f1d0d9e10edc90777463cf
#
_entry.id   be6a8511a3f1d0d9e10edc90777463cf
#
_cell.length_a   1.000
_cell.length_b   1.000
_cell.length_c   1.000
_cell.angle_alpha   90.00
_cell.angle_beta   90.00
_cell.angle_gamma   90.00
#
_symmetry.space_group_name_H-M   'P 1'
#
loop_
_entity.id
_entity.type
_entity.pdbx_description
1 polymer ?
#
loop_
_entity_poly.entity_id
_entity_poly.type
_entity_poly.pdbx_seq_one_letter_code
_entity_poly.pdbx_strand_id
1 'polypeptide(L)'
;QMPTGTGKTVLLAEQVKSEERRVKNPCVWIVVHRRELVEQIKETLDTMLSSPSSTSDITSSLLSENSRIKVMSIQWLSKHYQEMEESPSLIVIDEAHHAVAKTYAEVMNAFPEAKKLGLTATPCRLTRRGFTDLFDVLLMSWSAKRFIAIGRLSLYDYMSIKADSEDQRRILGLTKRGADGDFSLKEMSEKLDFRPSIKRLCETILRYAADKKGITYAIDIAHAEHIAEEYRRHGIMAVAISSKTPLAERKAIIERFKGTSVGDYYGKPCYASLGLTKPLGETLSSDYKADVRDKTLDQTNDIQVLVNVDLFGEGFDCPDVEFIQLARPTLSLAKYLQQVGRGMRVFEGKKYCLILDNVGLYRLFGLPSDDRDWQAMFEGRVAGKGILTEEVEGLYNIAYSICNEQKRITSDARTELITVMTHEGQRMDLEEAYGYEIVSNKEGLSGVVDKDGKEVLPCEYNKVELKAYGIAKLYSRRKIDRERPWMDLRNGVRYFKRPRIEKHGFLEFST
;
A
#
# COMPACT_ATOMS: atom_id res chain seq x y z
N GLN A 1 4.18 -1.26 -14.34
CA GLN A 1 4.33 -1.32 -12.89
C GLN A 1 3.91 0.01 -12.25
N MET A 2 3.17 -0.04 -11.15
CA MET A 2 2.71 1.15 -10.43
C MET A 2 2.46 0.77 -8.96
N PRO A 3 3.02 1.48 -7.96
CA PRO A 3 2.89 1.11 -6.55
C PRO A 3 1.44 0.93 -6.09
N THR A 4 1.24 0.15 -5.01
CA THR A 4 -0.09 -0.06 -4.44
C THR A 4 -0.63 1.27 -3.89
N GLY A 5 -1.94 1.53 -4.11
CA GLY A 5 -2.59 2.75 -3.59
C GLY A 5 -2.41 4.01 -4.44
N THR A 6 -1.76 3.93 -5.61
CA THR A 6 -1.45 5.11 -6.44
C THR A 6 -2.40 5.31 -7.64
N GLY A 7 -3.51 4.54 -7.73
CA GLY A 7 -4.56 4.76 -8.73
C GLY A 7 -4.52 3.84 -9.95
N LYS A 8 -4.07 2.56 -9.82
CA LYS A 8 -4.12 1.58 -10.92
C LYS A 8 -5.50 1.48 -11.57
N THR A 9 -6.56 1.50 -10.78
CA THR A 9 -7.95 1.42 -11.31
C THR A 9 -8.35 2.67 -12.10
N VAL A 10 -7.85 3.85 -11.71
CA VAL A 10 -8.04 5.09 -12.48
C VAL A 10 -7.34 4.99 -13.83
N LEU A 11 -6.10 4.49 -13.84
CA LEU A 11 -5.37 4.23 -15.08
C LEU A 11 -6.10 3.23 -15.97
N LEU A 12 -6.70 2.17 -15.39
CA LEU A 12 -7.52 1.21 -16.09
C LEU A 12 -8.69 1.90 -16.79
N ALA A 13 -9.46 2.74 -16.09
CA ALA A 13 -10.60 3.47 -16.67
C ALA A 13 -10.16 4.39 -17.80
N GLU A 14 -9.04 5.10 -17.66
CA GLU A 14 -8.51 5.95 -18.73
C GLU A 14 -8.02 5.14 -19.94
N GLN A 15 -7.48 3.93 -19.74
CA GLN A 15 -7.12 3.06 -20.87
C GLN A 15 -8.35 2.57 -21.62
N VAL A 16 -9.44 2.25 -20.94
CA VAL A 16 -10.73 1.92 -21.58
C VAL A 16 -11.21 3.10 -22.42
N LYS A 17 -11.28 4.31 -21.84
CA LYS A 17 -11.66 5.54 -22.59
C LYS A 17 -10.73 5.81 -23.80
N SER A 18 -9.45 5.56 -23.64
CA SER A 18 -8.47 5.73 -24.73
C SER A 18 -8.72 4.75 -25.87
N GLU A 19 -9.05 3.50 -25.56
CA GLU A 19 -9.36 2.51 -26.58
C GLU A 19 -10.67 2.83 -27.29
N GLU A 20 -11.69 3.32 -26.59
CA GLU A 20 -12.97 3.81 -27.18
C GLU A 20 -12.76 4.96 -28.19
N ARG A 21 -11.80 5.85 -27.94
CA ARG A 21 -11.46 6.95 -28.85
C ARG A 21 -10.67 6.48 -30.07
N ARG A 22 -9.94 5.40 -29.99
CA ARG A 22 -8.98 4.93 -31.01
C ARG A 22 -9.57 3.88 -31.96
N VAL A 23 -10.46 3.05 -31.45
CA VAL A 23 -11.02 1.91 -32.16
C VAL A 23 -12.52 2.12 -32.33
N LYS A 24 -13.00 1.99 -33.58
CA LYS A 24 -14.44 2.00 -33.84
C LYS A 24 -15.03 0.70 -33.31
N ASN A 25 -15.94 0.79 -32.37
CA ASN A 25 -16.56 -0.36 -31.69
C ASN A 25 -15.54 -1.27 -30.94
N PRO A 26 -14.81 -0.76 -29.93
CA PRO A 26 -13.84 -1.55 -29.21
C PRO A 26 -14.50 -2.64 -28.35
N CYS A 27 -13.91 -3.81 -28.30
CA CYS A 27 -14.24 -4.86 -27.33
C CYS A 27 -13.10 -4.93 -26.32
N VAL A 28 -13.37 -4.62 -25.04
CA VAL A 28 -12.35 -4.57 -23.99
C VAL A 28 -12.64 -5.63 -22.95
N TRP A 29 -11.68 -6.51 -22.72
CA TRP A 29 -11.76 -7.51 -21.66
C TRP A 29 -10.87 -7.11 -20.50
N ILE A 30 -11.47 -7.06 -19.31
CA ILE A 30 -10.78 -6.79 -18.06
C ILE A 30 -10.80 -8.09 -17.26
N VAL A 31 -9.61 -8.67 -17.09
CA VAL A 31 -9.43 -9.99 -16.48
C VAL A 31 -8.86 -9.82 -15.09
N VAL A 32 -9.57 -10.36 -14.11
CA VAL A 32 -9.17 -10.36 -12.71
C VAL A 32 -8.89 -11.77 -12.21
N HIS A 33 -8.04 -11.87 -11.22
CA HIS A 33 -7.63 -13.16 -10.67
C HIS A 33 -8.71 -13.75 -9.72
N ARG A 34 -9.54 -12.94 -9.05
CA ARG A 34 -10.58 -13.38 -8.12
C ARG A 34 -11.97 -12.93 -8.56
N ARG A 35 -12.96 -13.79 -8.37
CA ARG A 35 -14.35 -13.48 -8.70
C ARG A 35 -14.91 -12.29 -7.91
N GLU A 36 -14.51 -12.16 -6.65
CA GLU A 36 -14.94 -11.06 -5.78
C GLU A 36 -14.53 -9.68 -6.29
N LEU A 37 -13.44 -9.60 -7.06
CA LEU A 37 -12.94 -8.34 -7.62
C LEU A 37 -13.75 -7.88 -8.84
N VAL A 38 -14.51 -8.78 -9.48
CA VAL A 38 -15.29 -8.45 -10.69
C VAL A 38 -16.29 -7.34 -10.39
N GLU A 39 -17.10 -7.50 -9.35
CA GLU A 39 -18.14 -6.51 -9.00
C GLU A 39 -17.51 -5.19 -8.56
N GLN A 40 -16.44 -5.24 -7.79
CA GLN A 40 -15.77 -4.04 -7.32
C GLN A 40 -15.15 -3.21 -8.47
N ILE A 41 -14.52 -3.88 -9.43
CA ILE A 41 -13.99 -3.19 -10.61
C ILE A 41 -15.11 -2.62 -11.46
N LYS A 42 -16.23 -3.35 -11.61
CA LYS A 42 -17.42 -2.86 -12.29
C LYS A 42 -17.95 -1.58 -11.66
N GLU A 43 -18.20 -1.59 -10.34
CA GLU A 43 -18.70 -0.43 -9.59
C GLU A 43 -17.75 0.78 -9.74
N THR A 44 -16.43 0.53 -9.68
CA THR A 44 -15.44 1.60 -9.84
C THR A 44 -15.44 2.16 -11.27
N LEU A 45 -15.51 1.30 -12.28
CA LEU A 45 -15.57 1.72 -13.67
C LEU A 45 -16.85 2.50 -13.95
N ASP A 46 -18.00 2.04 -13.46
CA ASP A 46 -19.27 2.77 -13.59
C ASP A 46 -19.17 4.18 -13.02
N THR A 47 -18.63 4.30 -11.83
CA THR A 47 -18.43 5.61 -11.20
C THR A 47 -17.51 6.52 -12.01
N MET A 48 -16.42 5.98 -12.57
CA MET A 48 -15.40 6.76 -13.30
C MET A 48 -15.80 7.05 -14.76
N LEU A 49 -16.58 6.18 -15.38
CA LEU A 49 -17.02 6.34 -16.77
C LEU A 49 -18.30 7.17 -16.87
N SER A 50 -19.13 7.21 -15.81
CA SER A 50 -20.38 7.99 -15.73
C SER A 50 -20.20 9.48 -15.42
N SER A 51 -18.99 10.04 -15.49
CA SER A 51 -18.74 11.47 -15.23
C SER A 51 -19.53 12.37 -16.18
N PRO A 52 -20.11 13.48 -15.69
CA PRO A 52 -21.08 14.32 -16.42
C PRO A 52 -20.50 15.11 -17.61
N SER A 53 -19.26 14.90 -17.97
CA SER A 53 -18.63 15.54 -19.14
C SER A 53 -18.74 14.75 -20.44
N SER A 54 -19.29 13.54 -20.43
CA SER A 54 -19.53 12.75 -21.63
C SER A 54 -20.99 12.87 -22.07
N THR A 55 -21.25 13.70 -23.06
CA THR A 55 -22.53 13.89 -23.76
C THR A 55 -22.90 12.71 -24.68
N SER A 56 -22.82 11.50 -24.23
CA SER A 56 -23.27 10.35 -25.00
C SER A 56 -24.13 9.44 -24.14
N ASP A 57 -25.29 9.08 -24.65
CA ASP A 57 -26.30 8.19 -24.07
C ASP A 57 -25.81 6.75 -23.77
N ILE A 58 -24.49 6.56 -23.64
CA ILE A 58 -23.81 5.27 -23.49
C ILE A 58 -23.74 4.82 -22.02
N THR A 59 -23.96 5.75 -21.08
CA THR A 59 -23.63 5.53 -19.65
C THR A 59 -24.55 4.61 -18.88
N SER A 60 -25.74 4.29 -19.37
CA SER A 60 -26.67 3.38 -18.66
C SER A 60 -26.53 1.90 -19.03
N SER A 61 -25.64 1.54 -19.96
CA SER A 61 -25.51 0.17 -20.45
C SER A 61 -24.09 -0.42 -20.44
N LEU A 62 -23.09 0.25 -19.84
CA LEU A 62 -21.70 -0.21 -19.85
C LEU A 62 -21.48 -1.57 -19.17
N LEU A 63 -22.45 -2.03 -18.37
CA LEU A 63 -22.42 -3.32 -17.68
C LEU A 63 -23.58 -4.23 -18.04
N SER A 64 -24.38 -3.91 -19.09
CA SER A 64 -25.37 -4.83 -19.60
C SER A 64 -24.71 -6.10 -20.16
N GLU A 65 -25.43 -7.20 -20.27
CA GLU A 65 -24.92 -8.44 -20.87
C GLU A 65 -24.39 -8.26 -22.30
N ASN A 66 -24.86 -7.22 -23.00
CA ASN A 66 -24.40 -6.83 -24.34
C ASN A 66 -23.29 -5.77 -24.33
N SER A 67 -22.69 -5.44 -23.16
CA SER A 67 -21.62 -4.47 -23.10
C SER A 67 -20.35 -4.98 -23.77
N ARG A 68 -19.69 -4.11 -24.52
CA ARG A 68 -18.38 -4.37 -25.12
C ARG A 68 -17.22 -4.30 -24.14
N ILE A 69 -17.46 -3.78 -22.94
CA ILE A 69 -16.51 -3.80 -21.82
C ILE A 69 -16.92 -4.94 -20.89
N LYS A 70 -16.13 -6.00 -20.87
CA LYS A 70 -16.43 -7.20 -20.09
C LYS A 70 -15.42 -7.35 -18.96
N VAL A 71 -15.91 -7.37 -17.71
CA VAL A 71 -15.09 -7.65 -16.52
C VAL A 71 -15.33 -9.08 -16.09
N MET A 72 -14.28 -9.89 -16.09
CA MET A 72 -14.36 -11.33 -15.92
C MET A 72 -13.26 -11.88 -15.03
N SER A 73 -13.54 -12.94 -14.29
CA SER A 73 -12.47 -13.69 -13.63
C SER A 73 -11.77 -14.61 -14.63
N ILE A 74 -10.45 -14.84 -14.44
CA ILE A 74 -9.70 -15.76 -15.29
C ILE A 74 -10.26 -17.19 -15.25
N GLN A 75 -10.79 -17.63 -14.10
CA GLN A 75 -11.37 -18.94 -13.93
C GLN A 75 -12.64 -19.15 -14.79
N TRP A 76 -13.40 -18.10 -14.96
CA TRP A 76 -14.56 -18.12 -15.86
C TRP A 76 -14.11 -18.01 -17.31
N LEU A 77 -13.28 -17.04 -17.62
CA LEU A 77 -12.82 -16.76 -18.98
C LEU A 77 -12.12 -17.98 -19.60
N SER A 78 -11.26 -18.67 -18.86
CA SER A 78 -10.54 -19.85 -19.37
C SER A 78 -11.43 -20.99 -19.86
N LYS A 79 -12.67 -21.03 -19.39
CA LYS A 79 -13.65 -22.06 -19.79
C LYS A 79 -14.54 -21.62 -20.97
N HIS A 80 -14.71 -20.31 -21.15
CA HIS A 80 -15.71 -19.74 -22.05
C HIS A 80 -15.14 -18.87 -23.18
N TYR A 81 -13.80 -18.64 -23.21
CA TYR A 81 -13.20 -17.71 -24.19
C TYR A 81 -13.43 -18.15 -25.66
N GLN A 82 -13.62 -19.46 -25.91
CA GLN A 82 -13.90 -20.00 -27.24
C GLN A 82 -15.38 -19.79 -27.65
N GLU A 83 -16.25 -19.54 -26.71
CA GLU A 83 -17.70 -19.32 -26.93
C GLU A 83 -18.03 -17.82 -27.10
N MET A 84 -17.01 -16.94 -26.94
CA MET A 84 -17.20 -15.50 -27.03
C MET A 84 -17.40 -15.08 -28.49
N GLU A 85 -18.52 -14.42 -28.77
CA GLU A 85 -18.87 -13.98 -30.13
C GLU A 85 -17.96 -12.89 -30.67
N GLU A 86 -17.46 -11.98 -29.79
CA GLU A 86 -16.60 -10.85 -30.17
C GLU A 86 -15.17 -11.04 -29.68
N SER A 87 -14.21 -10.89 -30.59
CA SER A 87 -12.79 -10.87 -30.24
C SER A 87 -12.42 -9.53 -29.59
N PRO A 88 -11.61 -9.55 -28.51
CA PRO A 88 -11.19 -8.32 -27.84
C PRO A 88 -10.19 -7.52 -28.71
N SER A 89 -10.32 -6.20 -28.68
CA SER A 89 -9.29 -5.28 -29.19
C SER A 89 -8.21 -5.01 -28.11
N LEU A 90 -8.61 -5.10 -26.84
CA LEU A 90 -7.74 -4.90 -25.70
C LEU A 90 -8.08 -5.91 -24.57
N ILE A 91 -7.06 -6.57 -24.06
CA ILE A 91 -7.14 -7.42 -22.85
C ILE A 91 -6.33 -6.73 -21.76
N VAL A 92 -6.98 -6.35 -20.66
CA VAL A 92 -6.32 -5.80 -19.49
C VAL A 92 -6.33 -6.84 -18.37
N ILE A 93 -5.17 -7.14 -17.81
CA ILE A 93 -5.04 -8.05 -16.68
C ILE A 93 -4.71 -7.22 -15.43
N ASP A 94 -5.64 -7.18 -14.49
CA ASP A 94 -5.37 -6.57 -13.19
C ASP A 94 -4.60 -7.55 -12.29
N GLU A 95 -3.71 -7.02 -11.46
CA GLU A 95 -2.73 -7.74 -10.65
C GLU A 95 -1.99 -8.82 -11.48
N ALA A 96 -1.41 -8.38 -12.59
CA ALA A 96 -0.78 -9.23 -13.61
C ALA A 96 0.38 -10.12 -13.07
N HIS A 97 0.86 -9.90 -11.85
CA HIS A 97 1.81 -10.82 -11.21
C HIS A 97 1.21 -12.22 -10.95
N HIS A 98 -0.12 -12.36 -10.97
CA HIS A 98 -0.81 -13.64 -10.97
C HIS A 98 -0.92 -14.30 -12.34
N ALA A 99 -0.60 -13.60 -13.43
CA ALA A 99 -0.67 -14.10 -14.80
C ALA A 99 0.42 -15.15 -15.12
N VAL A 100 0.73 -16.02 -14.19
CA VAL A 100 1.77 -17.07 -14.29
C VAL A 100 1.19 -18.38 -14.80
N ALA A 101 -0.12 -18.57 -14.62
CA ALA A 101 -0.76 -19.82 -14.92
C ALA A 101 -0.83 -20.03 -16.44
N LYS A 102 -0.61 -21.27 -16.86
CA LYS A 102 -0.83 -21.75 -18.23
C LYS A 102 -2.14 -21.22 -18.82
N THR A 103 -3.16 -21.10 -17.98
CA THR A 103 -4.50 -20.57 -18.29
C THR A 103 -4.48 -19.15 -18.88
N TYR A 104 -3.64 -18.25 -18.34
CA TYR A 104 -3.52 -16.89 -18.91
C TYR A 104 -2.85 -16.93 -20.27
N ALA A 105 -1.78 -17.72 -20.41
CA ALA A 105 -1.08 -17.86 -21.67
C ALA A 105 -1.99 -18.45 -22.76
N GLU A 106 -2.80 -19.45 -22.44
CA GLU A 106 -3.79 -20.03 -23.36
C GLU A 106 -4.78 -19.00 -23.88
N VAL A 107 -5.39 -18.21 -22.98
CA VAL A 107 -6.32 -17.15 -23.36
C VAL A 107 -5.63 -16.06 -24.18
N MET A 108 -4.44 -15.61 -23.76
CA MET A 108 -3.71 -14.53 -24.47
C MET A 108 -3.25 -14.96 -25.87
N ASN A 109 -2.86 -16.23 -26.03
CA ASN A 109 -2.44 -16.77 -27.33
C ASN A 109 -3.62 -17.03 -28.28
N ALA A 110 -4.83 -17.24 -27.74
CA ALA A 110 -6.03 -17.39 -28.56
C ALA A 110 -6.43 -16.08 -29.28
N PHE A 111 -5.97 -14.92 -28.76
CA PHE A 111 -6.27 -13.60 -29.33
C PHE A 111 -4.97 -12.83 -29.63
N PRO A 112 -4.19 -13.22 -30.64
CA PRO A 112 -2.89 -12.61 -30.95
C PRO A 112 -3.00 -11.15 -31.35
N GLU A 113 -4.09 -10.75 -32.02
CA GLU A 113 -4.33 -9.37 -32.51
C GLU A 113 -4.74 -8.42 -31.37
N ALA A 114 -5.22 -8.93 -30.24
CA ALA A 114 -5.59 -8.11 -29.11
C ALA A 114 -4.35 -7.47 -28.47
N LYS A 115 -4.42 -6.18 -28.17
CA LYS A 115 -3.41 -5.53 -27.30
C LYS A 115 -3.51 -6.12 -25.90
N LYS A 116 -2.37 -6.30 -25.24
CA LYS A 116 -2.31 -6.89 -23.91
C LYS A 116 -1.67 -5.90 -22.93
N LEU A 117 -2.38 -5.56 -21.88
CA LEU A 117 -1.93 -4.65 -20.82
C LEU A 117 -2.00 -5.36 -19.46
N GLY A 118 -0.87 -5.54 -18.81
CA GLY A 118 -0.80 -6.03 -17.43
C GLY A 118 -0.62 -4.88 -16.44
N LEU A 119 -1.49 -4.77 -15.44
CA LEU A 119 -1.37 -3.83 -14.34
C LEU A 119 -0.89 -4.56 -13.10
N THR A 120 0.20 -4.11 -12.48
CA THR A 120 0.71 -4.69 -11.22
C THR A 120 1.53 -3.67 -10.44
N ALA A 121 1.52 -3.82 -9.12
CA ALA A 121 2.47 -3.10 -8.27
C ALA A 121 3.85 -3.75 -8.28
N THR A 122 3.90 -5.07 -8.48
CA THR A 122 5.08 -5.90 -8.29
C THR A 122 5.25 -6.84 -9.47
N PRO A 123 6.01 -6.45 -10.50
CA PRO A 123 6.31 -7.33 -11.63
C PRO A 123 7.38 -8.37 -11.23
N CYS A 124 7.08 -9.15 -10.19
CA CYS A 124 7.94 -10.21 -9.69
C CYS A 124 7.11 -11.44 -9.31
N ARG A 125 7.71 -12.61 -9.47
CA ARG A 125 7.11 -13.92 -9.16
C ARG A 125 7.94 -14.62 -8.08
N LEU A 126 7.29 -15.35 -7.18
CA LEU A 126 7.99 -16.24 -6.24
C LEU A 126 8.86 -17.27 -6.95
N THR A 127 8.42 -17.75 -8.12
CA THR A 127 9.16 -18.69 -8.96
C THR A 127 10.37 -18.06 -9.66
N ARG A 128 10.56 -16.75 -9.56
CA ARG A 128 11.62 -15.97 -10.23
C ARG A 128 11.61 -16.04 -11.76
N ARG A 129 10.58 -16.60 -12.37
CA ARG A 129 10.37 -16.53 -13.83
C ARG A 129 9.96 -15.12 -14.18
N GLY A 130 10.51 -14.58 -15.26
CA GLY A 130 10.13 -13.29 -15.80
C GLY A 130 8.71 -13.27 -16.38
N PHE A 131 8.35 -12.17 -16.97
CA PHE A 131 7.04 -11.94 -17.61
C PHE A 131 7.17 -11.80 -19.14
N THR A 132 8.37 -11.95 -19.68
CA THR A 132 8.67 -11.79 -21.10
C THR A 132 8.02 -12.85 -21.98
N ASP A 133 7.45 -13.90 -21.39
CA ASP A 133 6.60 -14.88 -22.04
C ASP A 133 5.17 -14.37 -22.34
N LEU A 134 4.74 -13.30 -21.68
CA LEU A 134 3.38 -12.74 -21.79
C LEU A 134 3.36 -11.28 -22.21
N PHE A 135 4.38 -10.51 -21.92
CA PHE A 135 4.48 -9.08 -22.17
C PHE A 135 5.85 -8.71 -22.72
N ASP A 136 5.86 -7.84 -23.74
CA ASP A 136 7.07 -7.43 -24.44
C ASP A 136 7.88 -6.37 -23.68
N VAL A 137 7.18 -5.47 -22.98
CA VAL A 137 7.76 -4.26 -22.38
C VAL A 137 7.22 -4.02 -20.98
N LEU A 138 8.11 -3.60 -20.07
CA LEU A 138 7.74 -3.08 -18.76
C LEU A 138 7.68 -1.54 -18.80
N LEU A 139 6.48 -1.00 -18.57
CA LEU A 139 6.30 0.44 -18.32
C LEU A 139 6.30 0.68 -16.80
N MET A 140 7.17 1.57 -16.33
CA MET A 140 7.28 1.92 -14.92
C MET A 140 6.70 3.30 -14.66
N SER A 141 5.87 3.41 -13.63
CA SER A 141 5.43 4.69 -13.10
C SER A 141 6.53 5.32 -12.21
N TRP A 142 6.20 6.39 -11.54
CA TRP A 142 7.06 6.95 -10.50
C TRP A 142 7.26 5.98 -9.35
N SER A 143 8.38 6.14 -8.63
CA SER A 143 8.70 5.35 -7.44
C SER A 143 7.74 5.66 -6.28
N ALA A 144 7.66 4.74 -5.31
CA ALA A 144 6.87 4.97 -4.09
C ALA A 144 7.36 6.21 -3.34
N LYS A 145 8.67 6.44 -3.27
CA LYS A 145 9.27 7.67 -2.68
C LYS A 145 8.71 8.93 -3.34
N ARG A 146 8.62 8.95 -4.67
CA ARG A 146 8.08 10.11 -5.38
C ARG A 146 6.59 10.31 -5.12
N PHE A 147 5.79 9.25 -5.05
CA PHE A 147 4.38 9.36 -4.69
C PHE A 147 4.18 9.86 -3.26
N ILE A 148 5.04 9.45 -2.32
CA ILE A 148 5.03 9.99 -0.95
C ILE A 148 5.40 11.47 -0.96
N ALA A 149 6.46 11.84 -1.67
CA ALA A 149 6.93 13.23 -1.75
C ALA A 149 5.89 14.21 -2.32
N ILE A 150 5.02 13.74 -3.23
CA ILE A 150 3.92 14.54 -3.78
C ILE A 150 2.60 14.37 -3.02
N GLY A 151 2.60 13.68 -1.87
CA GLY A 151 1.42 13.48 -1.03
C GLY A 151 0.34 12.56 -1.62
N ARG A 152 0.69 11.69 -2.56
CA ARG A 152 -0.22 10.66 -3.11
C ARG A 152 -0.17 9.34 -2.37
N LEU A 153 0.88 9.14 -1.56
CA LEU A 153 0.99 8.10 -0.57
C LEU A 153 1.31 8.74 0.78
N SER A 154 0.84 8.11 1.84
CA SER A 154 1.08 8.56 3.22
C SER A 154 2.54 8.34 3.62
N LEU A 155 3.09 9.22 4.43
CA LEU A 155 4.27 8.96 5.23
C LEU A 155 4.01 7.75 6.14
N TYR A 156 5.08 7.13 6.64
CA TYR A 156 4.96 5.99 7.53
C TYR A 156 6.07 5.92 8.57
N ASP A 157 5.73 5.37 9.73
CA ASP A 157 6.69 4.84 10.70
C ASP A 157 6.83 3.35 10.47
N TYR A 158 8.03 2.82 10.50
CA TYR A 158 8.29 1.39 10.36
C TYR A 158 9.03 0.86 11.57
N MET A 159 8.45 -0.12 12.22
CA MET A 159 9.05 -0.83 13.35
C MET A 159 9.14 -2.30 13.01
N SER A 160 10.30 -2.92 13.28
CA SER A 160 10.52 -4.35 13.03
C SER A 160 11.05 -5.06 14.27
N ILE A 161 10.82 -6.37 14.36
CA ILE A 161 11.37 -7.17 15.47
C ILE A 161 12.90 -7.21 15.45
N LYS A 162 13.50 -7.34 16.62
CA LYS A 162 14.94 -7.50 16.76
C LYS A 162 15.41 -8.82 16.15
N ALA A 163 16.64 -8.81 15.61
CA ALA A 163 17.25 -9.99 15.00
C ALA A 163 17.39 -11.19 15.97
N ASP A 164 17.59 -10.91 17.23
CA ASP A 164 17.79 -11.88 18.31
C ASP A 164 16.52 -12.22 19.09
N SER A 165 15.36 -11.72 18.66
CA SER A 165 14.08 -12.03 19.29
C SER A 165 13.70 -13.50 19.15
N GLU A 166 12.86 -14.00 20.07
CA GLU A 166 12.40 -15.39 20.04
C GLU A 166 11.61 -15.69 18.76
N ASP A 167 10.68 -14.79 18.37
CA ASP A 167 9.87 -14.96 17.16
C ASP A 167 10.74 -14.96 15.92
N GLN A 168 11.76 -14.07 15.84
CA GLN A 168 12.68 -14.05 14.70
C GLN A 168 13.47 -15.37 14.57
N ARG A 169 13.94 -15.92 15.68
CA ARG A 169 14.61 -17.24 15.66
C ARG A 169 13.69 -18.35 15.17
N ARG A 170 12.41 -18.34 15.57
CA ARG A 170 11.40 -19.30 15.09
C ARG A 170 11.14 -19.16 13.61
N ILE A 171 11.03 -17.91 13.10
CA ILE A 171 10.83 -17.60 11.69
C ILE A 171 12.03 -18.05 10.84
N LEU A 172 13.25 -17.79 11.30
CA LEU A 172 14.45 -18.27 10.62
C LEU A 172 14.53 -19.80 10.54
N GLY A 173 13.87 -20.49 11.47
CA GLY A 173 13.73 -21.94 11.46
C GLY A 173 12.68 -22.49 10.50
N LEU A 174 11.92 -21.65 9.73
CA LEU A 174 10.93 -22.11 8.75
C LEU A 174 11.62 -22.66 7.51
N THR A 175 11.48 -23.95 7.25
CA THR A 175 12.17 -24.65 6.15
C THR A 175 11.23 -25.17 5.08
N LYS A 176 9.98 -25.51 5.45
CA LYS A 176 9.00 -26.10 4.51
C LYS A 176 8.34 -25.03 3.64
N ARG A 177 8.06 -25.40 2.41
CA ARG A 177 7.39 -24.53 1.42
C ARG A 177 5.99 -25.09 1.10
N GLY A 178 5.05 -24.16 0.87
CA GLY A 178 3.74 -24.47 0.31
C GLY A 178 3.81 -24.70 -1.21
N ALA A 179 2.69 -25.10 -1.80
CA ALA A 179 2.59 -25.32 -3.24
C ALA A 179 2.83 -24.03 -4.06
N ASP A 180 2.59 -22.85 -3.46
CA ASP A 180 2.82 -21.55 -4.03
C ASP A 180 4.28 -21.07 -3.93
N GLY A 181 5.14 -21.83 -3.24
CA GLY A 181 6.56 -21.52 -2.99
C GLY A 181 6.79 -20.63 -1.77
N ASP A 182 5.75 -20.15 -1.09
CA ASP A 182 5.82 -19.42 0.17
C ASP A 182 6.06 -20.38 1.34
N PHE A 183 6.23 -19.87 2.55
CA PHE A 183 6.31 -20.72 3.74
C PHE A 183 5.07 -21.59 3.90
N SER A 184 5.25 -22.84 4.36
CA SER A 184 4.16 -23.76 4.66
C SER A 184 3.27 -23.19 5.77
N LEU A 185 1.96 -23.03 5.50
CA LEU A 185 0.98 -22.57 6.50
C LEU A 185 1.04 -23.43 7.78
N LYS A 186 1.08 -24.74 7.61
CA LYS A 186 1.15 -25.68 8.74
C LYS A 186 2.38 -25.44 9.62
N GLU A 187 3.57 -25.27 9.02
CA GLU A 187 4.80 -25.03 9.78
C GLU A 187 4.78 -23.65 10.46
N MET A 188 4.23 -22.63 9.78
CA MET A 188 4.08 -21.30 10.39
C MET A 188 3.17 -21.35 11.61
N SER A 189 1.99 -22.02 11.51
CA SER A 189 1.07 -22.14 12.64
C SER A 189 1.69 -22.94 13.80
N GLU A 190 2.34 -24.07 13.51
CA GLU A 190 3.02 -24.86 14.53
C GLU A 190 4.08 -24.06 15.31
N LYS A 191 4.75 -23.11 14.67
CA LYS A 191 5.87 -22.35 15.28
C LYS A 191 5.47 -21.01 15.86
N LEU A 192 4.41 -20.37 15.37
CA LEU A 192 4.06 -18.99 15.70
C LEU A 192 2.66 -18.81 16.30
N ASP A 193 1.72 -19.75 16.05
CA ASP A 193 0.40 -19.71 16.68
C ASP A 193 0.46 -20.31 18.09
N PHE A 194 1.11 -19.60 19.01
CA PHE A 194 1.19 -19.99 20.41
C PHE A 194 1.08 -18.75 21.31
N ARG A 195 0.55 -18.95 22.50
CA ARG A 195 0.13 -17.86 23.38
C ARG A 195 1.18 -16.77 23.62
N PRO A 196 2.47 -17.05 23.87
CA PRO A 196 3.47 -16.00 24.05
C PRO A 196 3.69 -15.13 22.81
N SER A 197 3.67 -15.70 21.58
CA SER A 197 3.78 -14.92 20.36
C SER A 197 2.58 -14.00 20.17
N ILE A 198 1.36 -14.53 20.36
CA ILE A 198 0.11 -13.76 20.27
C ILE A 198 0.07 -12.63 21.29
N LYS A 199 0.55 -12.86 22.52
CA LYS A 199 0.67 -11.81 23.53
C LYS A 199 1.59 -10.69 23.09
N ARG A 200 2.74 -11.00 22.47
CA ARG A 200 3.65 -9.98 21.93
C ARG A 200 3.01 -9.15 20.81
N LEU A 201 2.15 -9.76 19.98
CA LEU A 201 1.35 -9.01 19.00
C LEU A 201 0.40 -8.02 19.69
N CYS A 202 -0.29 -8.46 20.73
CA CYS A 202 -1.19 -7.61 21.52
C CYS A 202 -0.43 -6.48 22.23
N GLU A 203 0.67 -6.78 22.92
CA GLU A 203 1.52 -5.80 23.59
C GLU A 203 2.05 -4.75 22.59
N THR A 204 2.36 -5.16 21.37
CA THR A 204 2.79 -4.23 20.32
C THR A 204 1.70 -3.21 19.99
N ILE A 205 0.44 -3.64 19.82
CA ILE A 205 -0.66 -2.69 19.54
C ILE A 205 -0.91 -1.80 20.76
N LEU A 206 -1.00 -2.36 21.95
CA LEU A 206 -1.23 -1.59 23.17
C LEU A 206 -0.17 -0.50 23.40
N ARG A 207 1.04 -0.77 22.98
CA ARG A 207 2.15 0.17 23.15
C ARG A 207 2.21 1.25 22.08
N TYR A 208 1.98 0.91 20.81
CA TYR A 208 2.26 1.80 19.68
C TYR A 208 1.03 2.26 18.93
N ALA A 209 -0.09 1.55 19.04
CA ALA A 209 -1.28 1.75 18.23
C ALA A 209 -2.60 1.60 19.00
N ALA A 210 -2.59 1.80 20.33
CA ALA A 210 -3.77 1.59 21.17
C ALA A 210 -4.97 2.46 20.78
N ASP A 211 -4.71 3.65 20.26
CA ASP A 211 -5.69 4.65 19.84
C ASP A 211 -5.91 4.68 18.30
N LYS A 212 -5.36 3.69 17.57
CA LYS A 212 -5.32 3.70 16.11
C LYS A 212 -6.19 2.61 15.51
N LYS A 213 -6.77 2.91 14.35
CA LYS A 213 -7.51 1.96 13.52
C LYS A 213 -6.56 1.19 12.62
N GLY A 214 -6.69 -0.15 12.58
CA GLY A 214 -5.72 -0.91 11.82
C GLY A 214 -6.12 -2.30 11.34
N ILE A 215 -5.20 -2.91 10.62
CA ILE A 215 -5.33 -4.27 10.08
C ILE A 215 -4.15 -5.13 10.55
N THR A 216 -4.45 -6.31 11.09
CA THR A 216 -3.45 -7.34 11.40
C THR A 216 -3.54 -8.47 10.38
N TYR A 217 -2.43 -8.84 9.76
CA TYR A 217 -2.35 -9.96 8.81
C TYR A 217 -1.90 -11.23 9.50
N ALA A 218 -2.81 -12.19 9.64
CA ALA A 218 -2.58 -13.46 10.31
C ALA A 218 -2.16 -14.60 9.35
N ILE A 219 -1.63 -15.68 9.90
CA ILE A 219 -1.14 -16.85 9.16
C ILE A 219 -2.29 -17.62 8.52
N ASP A 220 -3.26 -17.99 9.35
CA ASP A 220 -4.45 -18.76 8.99
C ASP A 220 -5.65 -18.36 9.85
N ILE A 221 -6.76 -19.05 9.67
CA ILE A 221 -8.03 -18.70 10.33
C ILE A 221 -7.93 -18.89 11.85
N ALA A 222 -7.33 -19.98 12.32
CA ALA A 222 -7.17 -20.24 13.74
C ALA A 222 -6.29 -19.17 14.40
N HIS A 223 -5.17 -18.85 13.79
CA HIS A 223 -4.29 -17.76 14.26
C HIS A 223 -5.01 -16.41 14.30
N ALA A 224 -5.84 -16.09 13.29
CA ALA A 224 -6.62 -14.86 13.29
C ALA A 224 -7.65 -14.81 14.43
N GLU A 225 -8.30 -15.90 14.72
CA GLU A 225 -9.27 -16.01 15.83
C GLU A 225 -8.56 -15.87 17.17
N HIS A 226 -7.42 -16.55 17.38
CA HIS A 226 -6.63 -16.45 18.61
C HIS A 226 -6.10 -15.02 18.83
N ILE A 227 -5.62 -14.35 17.77
CA ILE A 227 -5.19 -12.95 17.86
C ILE A 227 -6.38 -12.05 18.24
N ALA A 228 -7.51 -12.16 17.54
CA ALA A 228 -8.67 -11.33 17.81
C ALA A 228 -9.22 -11.56 19.23
N GLU A 229 -9.20 -12.80 19.72
CA GLU A 229 -9.59 -13.11 21.10
C GLU A 229 -8.65 -12.46 22.12
N GLU A 230 -7.34 -12.58 21.94
CA GLU A 230 -6.38 -11.97 22.85
C GLU A 230 -6.50 -10.43 22.85
N TYR A 231 -6.75 -9.82 21.68
CA TYR A 231 -6.98 -8.37 21.57
C TYR A 231 -8.23 -7.96 22.36
N ARG A 232 -9.34 -8.67 22.19
CA ARG A 232 -10.59 -8.38 22.94
C ARG A 232 -10.41 -8.55 24.44
N ARG A 233 -9.61 -9.54 24.90
CA ARG A 233 -9.27 -9.70 26.33
C ARG A 233 -8.57 -8.47 26.91
N HIS A 234 -7.85 -7.74 26.08
CA HIS A 234 -7.13 -6.51 26.47
C HIS A 234 -7.87 -5.23 26.08
N GLY A 235 -9.17 -5.32 25.76
CA GLY A 235 -10.02 -4.16 25.49
C GLY A 235 -9.89 -3.57 24.08
N ILE A 236 -9.16 -4.23 23.18
CA ILE A 236 -9.07 -3.85 21.76
C ILE A 236 -10.25 -4.49 21.01
N MET A 237 -11.09 -3.69 20.38
CA MET A 237 -12.23 -4.17 19.58
C MET A 237 -11.76 -4.79 18.27
N ALA A 238 -11.48 -6.08 18.29
CA ALA A 238 -10.92 -6.82 17.16
C ALA A 238 -11.87 -7.90 16.64
N VAL A 239 -11.96 -8.02 15.32
CA VAL A 239 -12.74 -9.03 14.62
C VAL A 239 -11.87 -9.78 13.63
N ALA A 240 -11.89 -11.12 13.69
CA ALA A 240 -11.26 -11.97 12.69
C ALA A 240 -12.16 -12.09 11.46
N ILE A 241 -11.55 -11.99 10.26
CA ILE A 241 -12.26 -12.10 8.99
C ILE A 241 -11.48 -13.00 8.01
N SER A 242 -12.18 -13.92 7.37
CA SER A 242 -11.56 -14.89 6.46
C SER A 242 -12.47 -15.24 5.28
N SER A 243 -11.97 -16.05 4.35
CA SER A 243 -12.78 -16.58 3.24
C SER A 243 -13.96 -17.45 3.71
N LYS A 244 -13.90 -18.01 4.92
CA LYS A 244 -14.99 -18.79 5.52
C LYS A 244 -16.09 -17.92 6.14
N THR A 245 -15.83 -16.63 6.41
CA THR A 245 -16.85 -15.70 6.91
C THR A 245 -17.93 -15.53 5.84
N PRO A 246 -19.23 -15.75 6.13
CA PRO A 246 -20.30 -15.59 5.17
C PRO A 246 -20.28 -14.21 4.51
N LEU A 247 -20.64 -14.14 3.22
CA LEU A 247 -20.52 -12.90 2.46
C LEU A 247 -21.29 -11.73 3.06
N ALA A 248 -22.53 -11.98 3.55
CA ALA A 248 -23.34 -10.94 4.17
C ALA A 248 -22.72 -10.43 5.48
N GLU A 249 -22.24 -11.35 6.32
CA GLU A 249 -21.55 -11.02 7.56
C GLU A 249 -20.23 -10.25 7.29
N ARG A 250 -19.46 -10.70 6.28
CA ARG A 250 -18.24 -10.03 5.85
C ARG A 250 -18.50 -8.59 5.41
N LYS A 251 -19.54 -8.36 4.61
CA LYS A 251 -19.95 -7.01 4.20
C LYS A 251 -20.32 -6.17 5.42
N ALA A 252 -21.11 -6.70 6.35
CA ALA A 252 -21.50 -5.98 7.57
C ALA A 252 -20.29 -5.62 8.45
N ILE A 253 -19.34 -6.54 8.65
CA ILE A 253 -18.09 -6.28 9.38
C ILE A 253 -17.28 -5.17 8.72
N ILE A 254 -17.11 -5.24 7.39
CA ILE A 254 -16.37 -4.24 6.62
C ILE A 254 -17.03 -2.87 6.71
N GLU A 255 -18.36 -2.78 6.56
CA GLU A 255 -19.09 -1.50 6.67
C GLU A 255 -18.99 -0.92 8.08
N ARG A 256 -19.10 -1.73 9.12
CA ARG A 256 -18.87 -1.30 10.50
C ARG A 256 -17.46 -0.77 10.69
N PHE A 257 -16.45 -1.48 10.19
CA PHE A 257 -15.06 -1.04 10.26
C PHE A 257 -14.84 0.27 9.50
N LYS A 258 -15.42 0.45 8.32
CA LYS A 258 -15.33 1.69 7.55
C LYS A 258 -16.07 2.85 8.24
N GLY A 259 -17.21 2.60 8.86
CA GLY A 259 -18.01 3.60 9.59
C GLY A 259 -17.37 4.08 10.88
N THR A 260 -16.38 3.36 11.41
CA THR A 260 -15.65 3.75 12.60
C THR A 260 -14.71 4.93 12.28
N SER A 261 -14.99 6.12 12.82
CA SER A 261 -14.12 7.28 12.62
C SER A 261 -13.05 7.37 13.72
N VAL A 262 -11.87 7.86 13.35
CA VAL A 262 -10.74 8.07 14.28
C VAL A 262 -11.13 9.00 15.44
N GLY A 263 -12.05 9.95 15.21
CA GLY A 263 -12.55 10.89 16.22
C GLY A 263 -13.35 10.23 17.35
N ASP A 264 -13.93 9.07 17.11
CA ASP A 264 -14.78 8.39 18.10
C ASP A 264 -13.96 7.72 19.21
N TYR A 265 -12.64 7.52 19.00
CA TYR A 265 -11.72 6.98 20.01
C TYR A 265 -11.17 8.02 20.98
N TYR A 266 -11.09 9.29 20.59
CA TYR A 266 -10.54 10.35 21.44
C TYR A 266 -11.38 10.66 22.68
N GLY A 267 -12.62 10.16 22.76
CA GLY A 267 -13.52 10.38 23.90
C GLY A 267 -13.58 9.26 24.94
N LYS A 268 -13.02 8.08 24.66
CA LYS A 268 -13.03 6.94 25.58
C LYS A 268 -11.64 6.33 25.67
N PRO A 269 -10.77 6.82 26.57
CA PRO A 269 -9.48 6.17 26.76
C PRO A 269 -9.73 4.73 27.18
N CYS A 270 -9.25 3.79 26.38
CA CYS A 270 -9.16 2.36 26.69
C CYS A 270 -8.48 2.12 28.05
N TYR A 271 -7.67 3.07 28.48
CA TYR A 271 -6.99 3.10 29.79
C TYR A 271 -7.93 3.24 31.00
N ALA A 272 -9.07 3.93 30.85
CA ALA A 272 -9.98 4.14 31.98
C ALA A 272 -10.73 2.85 32.38
N SER A 273 -10.99 1.96 31.44
CA SER A 273 -11.58 0.63 31.73
C SER A 273 -10.58 -0.36 32.31
N LEU A 274 -9.27 -0.09 32.17
CA LEU A 274 -8.19 -0.94 32.67
C LEU A 274 -7.54 -0.41 33.94
N GLY A 275 -8.01 0.70 34.53
CA GLY A 275 -7.41 1.31 35.70
C GLY A 275 -6.00 1.90 35.48
N LEU A 276 -5.60 2.09 34.23
CA LEU A 276 -4.29 2.62 33.85
C LEU A 276 -4.37 4.14 33.69
N THR A 277 -3.95 4.89 34.71
CA THR A 277 -4.03 6.36 34.76
C THR A 277 -2.83 7.10 34.20
N LYS A 278 -1.82 6.43 33.62
CA LYS A 278 -0.59 7.10 33.10
C LYS A 278 0.05 6.34 31.92
N PRO A 279 0.75 7.06 31.04
CA PRO A 279 1.62 6.42 30.04
C PRO A 279 2.70 5.60 30.73
N LEU A 280 2.90 4.39 30.25
CA LEU A 280 3.69 3.32 30.83
C LEU A 280 5.11 3.75 31.24
N GLY A 281 5.30 3.86 32.55
CA GLY A 281 6.59 3.83 33.24
C GLY A 281 6.57 2.92 34.48
N GLU A 282 5.43 2.31 34.83
CA GLU A 282 5.31 1.51 36.06
C GLU A 282 4.71 0.11 35.83
N THR A 283 5.29 -0.87 36.46
CA THR A 283 5.03 -2.30 36.45
C THR A 283 3.56 -2.69 36.63
N LEU A 284 3.07 -3.54 35.72
CA LEU A 284 1.83 -4.30 35.90
C LEU A 284 2.01 -5.26 37.09
N SER A 285 1.23 -5.05 38.15
CA SER A 285 1.17 -6.00 39.26
C SER A 285 0.42 -7.28 38.84
N SER A 286 0.84 -8.41 39.43
CA SER A 286 0.40 -9.78 39.11
C SER A 286 -1.04 -10.11 39.48
N ASP A 287 -1.86 -9.16 39.92
CA ASP A 287 -3.17 -9.43 40.54
C ASP A 287 -4.39 -9.04 39.68
N TYR A 288 -4.21 -8.99 38.37
CA TYR A 288 -5.35 -8.73 37.50
C TYR A 288 -6.16 -10.00 37.20
N LYS A 289 -7.09 -10.34 38.09
CA LYS A 289 -8.22 -11.22 37.79
C LYS A 289 -9.26 -10.38 37.03
N ALA A 290 -9.17 -10.35 35.71
CA ALA A 290 -10.21 -9.82 34.87
C ALA A 290 -11.38 -10.80 34.84
N ASP A 291 -12.45 -10.43 35.52
CA ASP A 291 -13.77 -11.01 35.31
C ASP A 291 -14.29 -10.49 33.95
N VAL A 292 -13.76 -11.05 32.88
CA VAL A 292 -14.23 -10.76 31.52
C VAL A 292 -15.48 -11.61 31.30
N ARG A 293 -16.63 -11.08 31.75
CA ARG A 293 -17.91 -11.53 31.22
C ARG A 293 -17.86 -11.35 29.72
N ASP A 294 -18.16 -12.42 29.03
CA ASP A 294 -18.48 -12.48 27.61
C ASP A 294 -19.46 -11.35 27.25
N LYS A 295 -18.93 -10.16 26.98
CA LYS A 295 -19.72 -9.11 26.38
C LYS A 295 -19.86 -9.54 24.92
N THR A 296 -20.94 -10.28 24.65
CA THR A 296 -21.55 -10.41 23.34
C THR A 296 -21.30 -9.12 22.58
N LEU A 297 -20.93 -9.26 21.32
CA LEU A 297 -20.71 -8.21 20.31
C LEU A 297 -21.97 -7.33 20.14
N ASP A 298 -22.44 -6.73 21.24
CA ASP A 298 -23.68 -6.01 21.29
C ASP A 298 -23.42 -4.53 20.97
N GLN A 299 -23.85 -4.16 19.76
CA GLN A 299 -24.37 -2.85 19.34
C GLN A 299 -23.50 -1.57 19.44
N THR A 300 -22.24 -1.61 19.79
CA THR A 300 -21.36 -0.47 19.55
C THR A 300 -20.69 -0.61 18.18
N ASN A 301 -20.82 0.39 17.34
CA ASN A 301 -20.40 0.39 15.93
C ASN A 301 -18.87 0.30 15.69
N ASP A 302 -18.06 0.07 16.69
CA ASP A 302 -16.66 0.42 16.69
C ASP A 302 -15.75 -0.81 16.58
N ILE A 303 -15.41 -1.22 15.37
CA ILE A 303 -14.34 -2.19 15.14
C ILE A 303 -13.03 -1.42 14.95
N GLN A 304 -12.10 -1.59 15.89
CA GLN A 304 -10.78 -0.94 15.86
C GLN A 304 -9.80 -1.71 14.97
N VAL A 305 -9.78 -3.04 15.08
CA VAL A 305 -8.81 -3.88 14.38
C VAL A 305 -9.51 -4.99 13.61
N LEU A 306 -9.22 -5.07 12.31
CA LEU A 306 -9.54 -6.24 11.52
C LEU A 306 -8.35 -7.19 11.49
N VAL A 307 -8.56 -8.43 11.96
CA VAL A 307 -7.57 -9.49 11.84
C VAL A 307 -7.90 -10.33 10.60
N ASN A 308 -7.04 -10.26 9.62
CA ASN A 308 -7.33 -10.72 8.25
C ASN A 308 -6.47 -11.92 7.84
N VAL A 309 -7.10 -12.86 7.10
CA VAL A 309 -6.42 -13.97 6.43
C VAL A 309 -6.65 -13.87 4.93
N ASP A 310 -5.63 -13.41 4.19
CA ASP A 310 -5.55 -13.36 2.71
C ASP A 310 -6.74 -12.68 1.96
N LEU A 311 -7.64 -11.94 2.68
CA LEU A 311 -8.78 -11.26 2.03
C LEU A 311 -8.44 -9.86 1.56
N PHE A 312 -7.65 -9.12 2.35
CA PHE A 312 -7.36 -7.70 2.10
C PHE A 312 -6.06 -7.47 1.33
N GLY A 313 -5.50 -8.51 0.72
CA GLY A 313 -4.38 -8.37 -0.21
C GLY A 313 -4.77 -7.54 -1.43
N GLU A 314 -6.00 -7.72 -1.95
CA GLU A 314 -6.50 -7.08 -3.15
C GLU A 314 -7.91 -6.54 -2.92
N GLY A 315 -8.24 -5.43 -3.58
CA GLY A 315 -9.61 -4.91 -3.65
C GLY A 315 -10.16 -4.21 -2.40
N PHE A 316 -9.61 -4.40 -1.21
CA PHE A 316 -10.10 -3.75 -0.01
C PHE A 316 -9.71 -2.26 0.03
N ASP A 317 -10.70 -1.38 0.17
CA ASP A 317 -10.52 0.07 0.26
C ASP A 317 -11.00 0.63 1.59
N CYS A 318 -10.03 1.04 2.42
CA CYS A 318 -10.23 1.71 3.70
C CYS A 318 -9.02 2.62 3.94
N PRO A 319 -9.02 3.85 3.40
CA PRO A 319 -7.84 4.72 3.39
C PRO A 319 -7.50 5.31 4.77
N ASP A 320 -8.45 5.32 5.70
CA ASP A 320 -8.32 5.81 7.07
C ASP A 320 -7.61 4.82 8.02
N VAL A 321 -7.17 3.68 7.53
CA VAL A 321 -6.32 2.74 8.29
C VAL A 321 -5.02 3.42 8.69
N GLU A 322 -4.75 3.50 9.99
CA GLU A 322 -3.61 4.20 10.57
C GLU A 322 -2.43 3.28 10.88
N PHE A 323 -2.68 1.97 11.09
CA PHE A 323 -1.60 1.01 11.24
C PHE A 323 -1.83 -0.29 10.48
N ILE A 324 -0.72 -0.92 10.12
CA ILE A 324 -0.66 -2.28 9.57
C ILE A 324 0.23 -3.10 10.49
N GLN A 325 -0.29 -4.22 10.98
CA GLN A 325 0.51 -5.19 11.72
C GLN A 325 0.72 -6.46 10.90
N LEU A 326 1.98 -6.82 10.73
CA LEU A 326 2.41 -8.01 10.00
C LEU A 326 2.68 -9.13 11.01
N ALA A 327 1.78 -10.10 11.08
CA ALA A 327 1.88 -11.27 11.95
C ALA A 327 2.04 -12.59 11.18
N ARG A 328 2.21 -12.50 9.84
CA ARG A 328 2.45 -13.63 8.96
C ARG A 328 3.77 -13.46 8.20
N PRO A 329 4.76 -14.33 8.42
CA PRO A 329 5.94 -14.40 7.57
C PRO A 329 5.56 -14.75 6.13
N THR A 330 6.28 -14.19 5.16
CA THR A 330 6.11 -14.50 3.74
C THR A 330 7.43 -14.31 2.98
N LEU A 331 7.62 -15.07 1.91
CA LEU A 331 8.68 -14.89 0.93
C LEU A 331 8.23 -14.07 -0.28
N SER A 332 6.96 -13.66 -0.30
CA SER A 332 6.36 -12.91 -1.40
C SER A 332 6.49 -11.41 -1.19
N LEU A 333 7.38 -10.77 -1.95
CA LEU A 333 7.48 -9.31 -2.01
C LEU A 333 6.13 -8.67 -2.40
N ALA A 334 5.36 -9.33 -3.30
CA ALA A 334 4.05 -8.86 -3.71
C ALA A 334 3.07 -8.81 -2.52
N LYS A 335 2.97 -9.89 -1.74
CA LYS A 335 2.13 -9.91 -0.53
C LYS A 335 2.55 -8.82 0.46
N TYR A 336 3.85 -8.69 0.73
CA TYR A 336 4.37 -7.66 1.62
C TYR A 336 3.95 -6.25 1.18
N LEU A 337 4.25 -5.88 -0.07
CA LEU A 337 3.94 -4.54 -0.58
C LEU A 337 2.44 -4.28 -0.72
N GLN A 338 1.62 -5.29 -0.99
CA GLN A 338 0.16 -5.17 -1.00
C GLN A 338 -0.38 -4.93 0.41
N GLN A 339 0.09 -5.67 1.41
CA GLN A 339 -0.33 -5.52 2.81
C GLN A 339 0.01 -4.13 3.35
N VAL A 340 1.28 -3.71 3.26
CA VAL A 340 1.69 -2.38 3.75
C VAL A 340 1.06 -1.24 2.94
N GLY A 341 0.86 -1.45 1.65
CA GLY A 341 0.23 -0.48 0.76
C GLY A 341 -1.22 -0.12 1.14
N ARG A 342 -1.91 -0.96 1.90
CA ARG A 342 -3.25 -0.63 2.43
C ARG A 342 -3.18 0.52 3.44
N GLY A 343 -2.15 0.53 4.29
CA GLY A 343 -1.93 1.60 5.25
C GLY A 343 -1.32 2.85 4.62
N MET A 344 -0.65 2.75 3.48
CA MET A 344 0.01 3.90 2.84
C MET A 344 -0.94 4.79 2.04
N ARG A 345 -2.24 4.53 2.03
CA ARG A 345 -3.23 5.41 1.42
C ARG A 345 -3.37 6.71 2.20
N VAL A 346 -3.55 7.80 1.49
CA VAL A 346 -3.80 9.10 2.12
C VAL A 346 -5.26 9.24 2.50
N PHE A 347 -5.47 9.88 3.66
CA PHE A 347 -6.80 10.20 4.17
C PHE A 347 -6.76 11.51 4.94
N GLU A 348 -7.87 12.24 4.96
CA GLU A 348 -7.94 13.50 5.68
C GLU A 348 -7.76 13.27 7.19
N GLY A 349 -6.89 14.06 7.81
CA GLY A 349 -6.54 13.90 9.24
C GLY A 349 -5.44 12.88 9.55
N LYS A 350 -5.17 11.94 8.64
CA LYS A 350 -4.11 10.95 8.80
C LYS A 350 -2.73 11.54 8.47
N LYS A 351 -1.85 11.62 9.46
CA LYS A 351 -0.50 12.18 9.31
C LYS A 351 0.49 11.18 8.71
N TYR A 352 0.42 9.93 9.14
CA TYR A 352 1.28 8.83 8.70
C TYR A 352 0.60 7.49 8.99
N CYS A 353 1.16 6.42 8.44
CA CYS A 353 0.79 5.04 8.77
C CYS A 353 1.86 4.40 9.64
N LEU A 354 1.47 3.67 10.67
CA LEU A 354 2.39 2.88 11.48
C LEU A 354 2.45 1.44 10.95
N ILE A 355 3.63 0.96 10.57
CA ILE A 355 3.87 -0.42 10.13
C ILE A 355 4.56 -1.17 11.26
N LEU A 356 3.88 -2.17 11.81
CA LEU A 356 4.35 -3.02 12.90
C LEU A 356 4.75 -4.38 12.33
N ASP A 357 6.02 -4.55 12.01
CA ASP A 357 6.57 -5.77 11.43
C ASP A 357 7.00 -6.74 12.55
N ASN A 358 6.05 -7.51 13.05
CA ASN A 358 6.28 -8.52 14.09
C ASN A 358 6.92 -9.81 13.55
N VAL A 359 7.24 -9.87 12.26
CA VAL A 359 7.78 -11.09 11.62
C VAL A 359 9.08 -10.83 10.85
N GLY A 360 9.62 -9.63 10.93
CA GLY A 360 10.94 -9.30 10.38
C GLY A 360 11.00 -9.25 8.86
N LEU A 361 9.92 -8.87 8.16
CA LEU A 361 9.89 -8.77 6.69
C LEU A 361 10.83 -7.68 6.17
N TYR A 362 11.13 -6.68 6.99
CA TYR A 362 12.15 -5.68 6.67
C TYR A 362 13.49 -6.31 6.30
N ARG A 363 13.90 -7.38 6.98
CA ARG A 363 15.16 -8.09 6.72
C ARG A 363 15.17 -8.81 5.38
N LEU A 364 14.00 -9.17 4.86
CA LEU A 364 13.86 -9.84 3.57
C LEU A 364 13.69 -8.85 2.43
N PHE A 365 12.96 -7.76 2.66
CA PHE A 365 12.44 -6.92 1.58
C PHE A 365 12.84 -5.44 1.68
N GLY A 366 13.45 -5.01 2.78
CA GLY A 366 13.69 -3.59 3.03
C GLY A 366 12.41 -2.80 3.29
N LEU A 367 12.48 -1.49 3.17
CA LEU A 367 11.35 -0.58 3.33
C LEU A 367 10.38 -0.66 2.13
N PRO A 368 9.07 -0.39 2.34
CA PRO A 368 8.11 -0.40 1.24
C PRO A 368 8.39 0.67 0.17
N SER A 369 9.09 1.73 0.53
CA SER A 369 9.48 2.83 -0.38
C SER A 369 10.83 2.63 -1.06
N ASP A 370 11.59 1.58 -0.73
CA ASP A 370 12.89 1.34 -1.36
C ASP A 370 12.76 1.13 -2.86
N ASP A 371 13.72 1.68 -3.59
CA ASP A 371 13.82 1.49 -5.02
C ASP A 371 14.27 0.06 -5.32
N ARG A 372 13.69 -0.54 -6.35
CA ARG A 372 13.93 -1.93 -6.75
C ARG A 372 14.15 -2.00 -8.25
N ASP A 373 15.01 -2.90 -8.69
CA ASP A 373 15.21 -3.17 -10.12
C ASP A 373 14.05 -4.01 -10.67
N TRP A 374 12.93 -3.31 -10.93
CA TRP A 374 11.73 -3.92 -11.48
C TRP A 374 11.95 -4.50 -12.88
N GLN A 375 12.89 -3.92 -13.66
CA GLN A 375 13.22 -4.41 -14.99
C GLN A 375 13.89 -5.78 -14.90
N ALA A 376 14.88 -5.94 -14.02
CA ALA A 376 15.52 -7.23 -13.81
C ALA A 376 14.55 -8.29 -13.28
N MET A 377 13.60 -7.89 -12.41
CA MET A 377 12.55 -8.80 -11.93
C MET A 377 11.58 -9.20 -13.03
N PHE A 378 11.17 -8.25 -13.88
CA PHE A 378 10.32 -8.50 -15.04
C PHE A 378 10.97 -9.48 -16.03
N GLU A 379 12.26 -9.36 -16.26
CA GLU A 379 13.01 -10.23 -17.15
C GLU A 379 13.44 -11.57 -16.51
N GLY A 380 13.19 -11.75 -15.21
CA GLY A 380 13.61 -12.96 -14.49
C GLY A 380 15.12 -13.06 -14.27
N ARG A 381 15.86 -11.94 -14.40
CA ARG A 381 17.31 -11.88 -14.22
C ARG A 381 17.76 -11.78 -12.76
N VAL A 382 16.85 -11.69 -11.81
CA VAL A 382 17.20 -11.59 -10.38
C VAL A 382 17.77 -12.91 -9.88
N ALA A 383 19.07 -12.92 -9.64
CA ALA A 383 19.81 -14.08 -9.19
C ALA A 383 19.39 -14.57 -7.80
N GLY A 384 19.43 -15.81 -7.66
CA GLY A 384 18.83 -16.72 -6.68
C GLY A 384 19.36 -16.80 -5.28
N LYS A 385 19.71 -15.78 -4.58
CA LYS A 385 19.67 -15.79 -3.10
C LYS A 385 18.82 -14.62 -2.69
N GLY A 386 17.83 -14.89 -1.83
CA GLY A 386 16.81 -13.90 -1.47
C GLY A 386 17.38 -12.48 -1.42
N ILE A 387 16.54 -11.49 -1.64
CA ILE A 387 16.88 -10.06 -1.70
C ILE A 387 17.63 -9.54 -0.43
N LEU A 388 18.26 -10.41 0.30
CA LEU A 388 19.27 -10.13 1.32
C LEU A 388 20.57 -9.83 0.56
N THR A 389 20.69 -8.60 0.06
CA THR A 389 22.00 -8.06 -0.27
C THR A 389 22.73 -7.77 1.06
N GLU A 390 24.05 -7.92 1.05
CA GLU A 390 24.89 -7.46 2.16
C GLU A 390 24.58 -6.01 2.56
N GLU A 391 24.07 -5.19 1.62
CA GLU A 391 23.56 -3.83 1.85
C GLU A 391 22.31 -3.78 2.75
N VAL A 392 21.35 -4.68 2.59
CA VAL A 392 20.15 -4.73 3.46
C VAL A 392 20.54 -5.19 4.86
N GLU A 393 21.48 -6.12 4.97
CA GLU A 393 22.03 -6.54 6.24
C GLU A 393 22.86 -5.42 6.90
N GLY A 394 23.61 -4.66 6.10
CA GLY A 394 24.34 -3.46 6.51
C GLY A 394 23.39 -2.37 7.00
N LEU A 395 22.34 -2.03 6.27
CA LEU A 395 21.32 -1.05 6.66
C LEU A 395 20.57 -1.47 7.93
N TYR A 396 20.25 -2.76 8.06
CA TYR A 396 19.65 -3.29 9.29
C TYR A 396 20.58 -3.14 10.48
N ASN A 397 21.86 -3.43 10.32
CA ASN A 397 22.87 -3.27 11.37
C ASN A 397 23.08 -1.78 11.74
N ILE A 398 23.00 -0.86 10.77
CA ILE A 398 23.05 0.57 11.01
C ILE A 398 21.79 1.03 11.77
N ALA A 399 20.60 0.66 11.30
CA ALA A 399 19.35 0.97 12.00
C ALA A 399 19.34 0.37 13.42
N TYR A 400 19.83 -0.84 13.60
CA TYR A 400 20.00 -1.48 14.90
C TYR A 400 21.00 -0.72 15.79
N SER A 401 22.10 -0.25 15.23
CA SER A 401 23.10 0.55 15.93
C SER A 401 22.55 1.91 16.39
N ILE A 402 21.86 2.63 15.50
CA ILE A 402 21.19 3.91 15.80
C ILE A 402 20.15 3.72 16.90
N CYS A 403 19.34 2.66 16.83
CA CYS A 403 18.36 2.34 17.86
C CYS A 403 19.02 1.95 19.20
N ASN A 404 20.20 1.35 19.20
CA ASN A 404 20.93 1.05 20.43
C ASN A 404 21.51 2.30 21.10
N GLU A 405 21.88 3.33 20.34
CA GLU A 405 22.26 4.63 20.90
C GLU A 405 21.04 5.35 21.51
N GLN A 406 19.90 5.31 20.85
CA GLN A 406 18.63 5.83 21.40
C GLN A 406 18.14 5.04 22.61
N LYS A 407 18.46 3.73 22.73
CA LYS A 407 18.15 2.91 23.92
C LYS A 407 18.83 3.36 25.20
N ARG A 408 19.91 4.13 25.14
CA ARG A 408 20.47 4.76 26.35
C ARG A 408 19.51 5.75 26.99
N ILE A 409 18.47 6.18 26.27
CA ILE A 409 17.49 7.18 26.71
C ILE A 409 16.16 6.54 27.13
N THR A 410 15.81 5.36 26.61
CA THR A 410 14.55 4.66 26.94
C THR A 410 14.81 3.18 27.25
N SER A 411 15.17 2.91 28.52
CA SER A 411 15.32 1.55 28.99
C SER A 411 13.97 0.88 29.23
N ASP A 412 13.40 0.26 28.19
CA ASP A 412 12.29 -0.65 28.39
C ASP A 412 12.54 -1.97 27.66
N ALA A 413 13.00 -2.94 28.43
CA ALA A 413 13.49 -4.23 27.96
C ALA A 413 12.42 -5.17 27.39
N ARG A 414 11.14 -4.73 27.37
CA ARG A 414 10.00 -5.62 27.10
C ARG A 414 9.52 -5.66 25.67
N THR A 415 9.82 -4.67 24.83
CA THR A 415 9.41 -4.68 23.44
C THR A 415 10.50 -5.19 22.54
N GLU A 416 10.17 -6.21 21.76
CA GLU A 416 11.06 -6.79 20.75
C GLU A 416 11.15 -5.97 19.47
N LEU A 417 10.36 -4.88 19.34
CA LEU A 417 10.40 -4.02 18.16
C LEU A 417 11.44 -2.90 18.28
N ILE A 418 12.08 -2.60 17.17
CA ILE A 418 12.96 -1.47 16.97
C ILE A 418 12.39 -0.56 15.89
N THR A 419 12.57 0.73 16.03
CA THR A 419 12.22 1.71 14.99
C THR A 419 13.26 1.63 13.88
N VAL A 420 12.80 1.39 12.66
CA VAL A 420 13.62 1.33 11.44
C VAL A 420 13.55 2.66 10.70
N MET A 421 12.35 3.22 10.59
CA MET A 421 12.09 4.50 9.92
C MET A 421 11.02 5.26 10.68
N THR A 422 11.17 6.58 10.82
CA THR A 422 10.12 7.47 11.32
C THR A 422 9.57 8.33 10.18
N HIS A 423 8.33 8.77 10.30
CA HIS A 423 7.72 9.67 9.31
C HIS A 423 8.44 11.04 9.26
N GLU A 424 9.00 11.48 10.39
CA GLU A 424 9.85 12.68 10.43
C GLU A 424 11.17 12.45 9.72
N GLY A 425 11.85 11.32 9.98
CA GLY A 425 13.07 10.93 9.28
C GLY A 425 12.81 10.75 7.79
N GLN A 426 11.74 10.06 7.42
CA GLN A 426 11.35 9.91 6.02
C GLN A 426 11.08 11.26 5.34
N ARG A 427 10.46 12.22 6.03
CA ARG A 427 10.26 13.57 5.50
C ARG A 427 11.58 14.27 5.24
N MET A 428 12.53 14.18 6.17
CA MET A 428 13.88 14.77 6.01
C MET A 428 14.61 14.12 4.84
N ASP A 429 14.58 12.79 4.70
CA ASP A 429 15.18 12.07 3.56
C ASP A 429 14.57 12.52 2.23
N LEU A 430 13.25 12.74 2.20
CA LEU A 430 12.55 13.21 1.01
C LEU A 430 12.88 14.69 0.70
N GLU A 431 13.01 15.54 1.71
CA GLU A 431 13.44 16.92 1.55
C GLU A 431 14.88 17.00 1.04
N GLU A 432 15.77 16.19 1.58
CA GLU A 432 17.16 16.07 1.11
C GLU A 432 17.24 15.52 -0.31
N ALA A 433 16.49 14.46 -0.62
CA ALA A 433 16.46 13.83 -1.94
C ALA A 433 15.89 14.74 -3.04
N TYR A 434 14.92 15.59 -2.69
CA TYR A 434 14.26 16.54 -3.59
C TYR A 434 14.56 17.99 -3.22
N GLY A 435 15.61 18.23 -2.41
CA GLY A 435 16.08 19.54 -2.00
C GLY A 435 16.46 20.39 -3.20
N TYR A 436 16.04 21.64 -3.16
CA TYR A 436 16.39 22.64 -4.17
C TYR A 436 16.83 23.90 -3.46
N GLU A 437 17.89 24.54 -3.97
CA GLU A 437 18.39 25.80 -3.46
C GLU A 437 18.13 26.93 -4.45
N ILE A 438 17.71 28.10 -3.93
CA ILE A 438 17.58 29.30 -4.74
C ILE A 438 18.97 29.91 -4.86
N VAL A 439 19.43 30.05 -6.09
CA VAL A 439 20.70 30.75 -6.43
C VAL A 439 20.41 32.06 -7.15
N SER A 440 21.33 33.02 -7.04
CA SER A 440 21.20 34.29 -7.75
C SER A 440 22.47 34.58 -8.54
N ASN A 441 22.30 35.09 -9.74
CA ASN A 441 23.42 35.54 -10.57
C ASN A 441 23.88 36.97 -10.18
N LYS A 442 24.93 37.45 -10.82
CA LYS A 442 25.49 38.78 -10.58
C LYS A 442 24.52 39.93 -10.89
N GLU A 443 23.50 39.67 -11.68
CA GLU A 443 22.44 40.63 -12.07
C GLU A 443 21.27 40.63 -11.06
N GLY A 444 21.35 39.84 -10.00
CA GLY A 444 20.31 39.70 -8.98
C GLY A 444 19.07 38.91 -9.45
N LEU A 445 19.19 38.13 -10.55
CA LEU A 445 18.15 37.24 -11.00
C LEU A 445 18.30 35.87 -10.31
N SER A 446 17.17 35.31 -9.93
CA SER A 446 17.09 34.05 -9.19
C SER A 446 16.84 32.87 -10.12
N GLY A 447 17.49 31.76 -9.82
CA GLY A 447 17.29 30.44 -10.39
C GLY A 447 17.23 29.40 -9.29
N VAL A 448 17.28 28.14 -9.64
CA VAL A 448 17.25 27.01 -8.70
C VAL A 448 18.25 25.95 -9.13
N VAL A 449 19.01 25.46 -8.18
CA VAL A 449 19.87 24.28 -8.34
C VAL A 449 19.32 23.13 -7.48
N ASP A 450 19.61 21.90 -7.89
CA ASP A 450 19.36 20.72 -7.06
C ASP A 450 20.50 20.55 -6.02
N LYS A 451 20.36 19.51 -5.17
CA LYS A 451 21.33 19.17 -4.13
C LYS A 451 22.75 18.91 -4.65
N ASP A 452 22.87 18.57 -5.93
CA ASP A 452 24.15 18.27 -6.58
C ASP A 452 24.74 19.53 -7.25
N GLY A 453 24.10 20.69 -7.07
CA GLY A 453 24.50 21.98 -7.65
C GLY A 453 24.16 22.11 -9.14
N LYS A 454 23.40 21.17 -9.70
CA LYS A 454 22.97 21.22 -11.10
C LYS A 454 21.84 22.22 -11.26
N GLU A 455 21.94 23.07 -12.26
CA GLU A 455 20.89 24.03 -12.59
C GLU A 455 19.62 23.31 -13.06
N VAL A 456 18.53 23.52 -12.30
CA VAL A 456 17.17 23.02 -12.61
C VAL A 456 16.33 24.13 -13.19
N LEU A 457 16.56 25.35 -12.75
CA LEU A 457 15.91 26.56 -13.24
C LEU A 457 16.97 27.65 -13.43
N PRO A 458 17.13 28.19 -14.65
CA PRO A 458 18.14 29.22 -14.90
C PRO A 458 17.85 30.53 -14.15
N CYS A 459 18.91 31.28 -13.84
CA CYS A 459 18.80 32.56 -13.14
C CYS A 459 18.21 33.66 -14.05
N GLU A 460 16.92 33.55 -14.36
CA GLU A 460 16.20 34.48 -15.24
C GLU A 460 15.02 35.20 -14.53
N TYR A 461 14.75 34.88 -13.28
CA TYR A 461 13.59 35.35 -12.55
C TYR A 461 13.95 36.39 -11.51
N ASN A 462 13.10 37.42 -11.34
CA ASN A 462 13.29 38.43 -10.30
C ASN A 462 13.19 37.86 -8.89
N LYS A 463 12.39 36.84 -8.73
CA LYS A 463 12.22 36.13 -7.47
C LYS A 463 11.72 34.75 -7.78
N VAL A 464 12.19 33.76 -7.04
CA VAL A 464 11.68 32.40 -6.98
C VAL A 464 11.25 32.14 -5.54
N GLU A 465 10.08 31.56 -5.35
CA GLU A 465 9.63 31.07 -4.04
C GLU A 465 9.47 29.55 -4.13
N LEU A 466 10.31 28.82 -3.44
CA LEU A 466 10.15 27.38 -3.30
C LEU A 466 8.96 27.06 -2.39
N LYS A 467 8.16 26.10 -2.81
CA LYS A 467 7.04 25.55 -2.05
C LYS A 467 7.32 24.06 -1.80
N ALA A 468 6.56 23.48 -0.89
CA ALA A 468 6.68 22.05 -0.60
C ALA A 468 6.66 21.19 -1.88
N TYR A 469 7.34 20.07 -1.84
CA TYR A 469 7.38 19.06 -2.91
C TYR A 469 7.99 19.51 -4.26
N GLY A 470 8.96 20.41 -4.23
CA GLY A 470 9.69 20.81 -5.43
C GLY A 470 8.89 21.69 -6.39
N ILE A 471 7.91 22.43 -5.89
CA ILE A 471 7.16 23.41 -6.66
C ILE A 471 7.75 24.79 -6.45
N ALA A 472 7.97 25.52 -7.52
CA ALA A 472 8.44 26.87 -7.50
C ALA A 472 7.40 27.85 -8.05
N LYS A 473 7.22 28.98 -7.36
CA LYS A 473 6.47 30.12 -7.87
C LYS A 473 7.44 31.12 -8.42
N LEU A 474 7.27 31.49 -9.69
CA LEU A 474 8.20 32.29 -10.45
C LEU A 474 7.68 33.73 -10.60
N TYR A 475 8.54 34.72 -10.46
CA TYR A 475 8.22 36.13 -10.61
C TYR A 475 9.13 36.74 -11.69
N SER A 476 8.55 37.17 -12.82
CA SER A 476 9.28 37.82 -13.93
C SER A 476 8.97 39.31 -14.05
N ARG A 477 9.94 40.10 -14.55
CA ARG A 477 9.76 41.52 -14.82
C ARG A 477 8.93 41.81 -16.07
N ARG A 478 8.79 40.90 -17.00
CA ARG A 478 8.11 41.17 -18.26
C ARG A 478 6.61 41.39 -18.03
N LYS A 479 6.13 42.61 -18.35
CA LYS A 479 4.71 43.03 -18.24
C LYS A 479 3.72 42.22 -19.06
N ILE A 480 4.18 41.25 -19.84
CA ILE A 480 3.36 40.47 -20.75
C ILE A 480 2.67 39.27 -20.03
N ASP A 481 3.26 38.80 -18.94
CA ASP A 481 2.69 37.72 -18.16
C ASP A 481 1.88 38.27 -16.97
N ARG A 482 0.60 38.60 -17.20
CA ARG A 482 -0.36 38.85 -16.12
C ARG A 482 -0.61 37.61 -15.26
N GLU A 483 -0.17 36.44 -15.70
CA GLU A 483 -0.25 35.18 -15.02
C GLU A 483 1.15 34.79 -14.50
N ARG A 484 1.31 34.77 -13.20
CA ARG A 484 2.56 34.36 -12.55
C ARG A 484 2.74 32.87 -12.72
N PRO A 485 3.70 32.41 -13.53
CA PRO A 485 3.83 30.99 -13.80
C PRO A 485 4.31 30.23 -12.54
N TRP A 486 3.83 29.04 -12.42
CA TRP A 486 4.29 28.05 -11.44
C TRP A 486 5.06 26.98 -12.18
N MET A 487 6.09 26.42 -11.57
CA MET A 487 6.87 25.35 -12.17
C MET A 487 7.03 24.20 -11.19
N ASP A 488 6.82 23.00 -11.66
CA ASP A 488 7.23 21.79 -10.96
C ASP A 488 8.69 21.51 -11.33
N LEU A 489 9.60 21.76 -10.39
CA LEU A 489 11.03 21.60 -10.58
C LEU A 489 11.48 20.15 -10.84
N ARG A 490 10.63 19.18 -10.47
CA ARG A 490 10.92 17.75 -10.64
C ARG A 490 10.81 17.29 -12.09
N ASN A 491 9.91 17.89 -12.85
CA ASN A 491 9.62 17.51 -14.24
C ASN A 491 9.71 18.65 -15.25
N GLY A 492 10.02 19.88 -14.79
CA GLY A 492 10.14 21.06 -15.65
C GLY A 492 8.83 21.60 -16.21
N VAL A 493 7.67 21.09 -15.79
CA VAL A 493 6.36 21.50 -16.33
C VAL A 493 5.96 22.86 -15.75
N ARG A 494 5.58 23.79 -16.64
CA ARG A 494 5.10 25.13 -16.27
C ARG A 494 3.56 25.15 -16.25
N TYR A 495 3.02 25.80 -15.22
CA TYR A 495 1.59 25.98 -15.00
C TYR A 495 1.26 27.46 -14.93
N PHE A 496 0.25 27.89 -15.63
CA PHE A 496 -0.16 29.31 -15.69
C PHE A 496 -1.24 29.65 -14.64
N LYS A 497 -1.91 28.67 -14.08
CA LYS A 497 -2.85 28.86 -12.96
C LYS A 497 -2.21 28.40 -11.66
N ARG A 498 -2.61 29.01 -10.55
CA ARG A 498 -2.17 28.60 -9.21
C ARG A 498 -2.61 27.14 -8.98
N PRO A 499 -1.69 26.20 -8.81
CA PRO A 499 -2.06 24.87 -8.40
C PRO A 499 -2.75 24.95 -7.03
N ARG A 500 -3.92 24.38 -6.87
CA ARG A 500 -4.53 24.21 -5.56
C ARG A 500 -3.68 23.20 -4.81
N ILE A 501 -2.93 23.68 -3.83
CA ILE A 501 -2.29 22.83 -2.84
C ILE A 501 -3.38 22.61 -1.80
N GLU A 502 -4.09 21.51 -1.86
CA GLU A 502 -4.99 21.13 -0.78
C GLU A 502 -4.17 20.80 0.47
N LYS A 503 -4.81 20.86 1.65
CA LYS A 503 -4.18 20.69 2.98
C LYS A 503 -3.32 19.41 3.12
N HIS A 504 -3.40 18.50 2.16
CA HIS A 504 -2.71 17.19 2.14
C HIS A 504 -1.68 17.03 1.00
N GLY A 505 -1.21 18.13 0.39
CA GLY A 505 -0.18 18.07 -0.67
C GLY A 505 -0.69 17.62 -2.04
N PHE A 506 -2.00 17.60 -2.27
CA PHE A 506 -2.59 17.34 -3.58
C PHE A 506 -2.49 18.57 -4.47
N LEU A 507 -2.10 18.37 -5.72
CA LEU A 507 -2.19 19.36 -6.79
C LEU A 507 -3.41 19.03 -7.63
N GLU A 508 -4.52 19.75 -7.42
CA GLU A 508 -5.62 19.77 -8.36
C GLU A 508 -5.33 20.80 -9.44
N PHE A 509 -5.30 20.36 -10.68
CA PHE A 509 -5.23 21.22 -11.83
C PHE A 509 -6.66 21.42 -12.36
N SER A 510 -7.24 22.59 -12.13
CA SER A 510 -8.42 22.97 -12.89
C SER A 510 -7.99 23.20 -14.34
N THR A 511 -8.49 22.39 -15.24
CA THR A 511 -8.40 22.54 -16.68
C THR A 511 -8.91 23.89 -17.14
#